data_0af7aa40d1bef7599a9de9e7e8a92d45
#
_entry.id   0af7aa40d1bef7599a9de9e7e8a92d45
#
_cell.length_a   1.000
_cell.length_b   1.000
_cell.length_c   1.000
_cell.angle_alpha   90.00
_cell.angle_beta   90.00
_cell.angle_gamma   90.00
#
_symmetry.space_group_name_H-M   'P 1'
#
loop_
_entity.id
_entity.type
_entity.pdbx_description
1 polymer ?
#
loop_
_entity_poly.entity_id
_entity_poly.type
_entity_poly.pdbx_seq_one_letter_code
_entity_poly.pdbx_strand_id
1 'polypeptide(L)'
;MAIKIVVFDDSYKCVIADVEEVYGADIGEPDCQLTDPYEFIEFDDEEEPEDYTERLKPWEVLNKSVDNKCRISSDKILTLVEPERFILEAYKQILSGE
;
A
#
# COMPACT_ATOMS: atom_id res chain seq x y z
N MET A 1 -0.89 -11.57 -8.72
CA MET A 1 -0.74 -10.61 -7.61
C MET A 1 0.45 -9.70 -7.89
N ALA A 2 0.24 -8.40 -7.88
CA ALA A 2 1.29 -7.43 -8.19
C ALA A 2 1.52 -6.52 -6.99
N ILE A 3 2.27 -7.01 -6.01
CA ILE A 3 2.55 -6.26 -4.78
C ILE A 3 3.64 -5.24 -5.06
N LYS A 4 3.30 -3.97 -4.87
CA LYS A 4 4.19 -2.83 -5.11
C LYS A 4 4.09 -1.83 -3.97
N ILE A 5 5.15 -1.04 -3.82
CA ILE A 5 5.09 0.15 -2.98
C ILE A 5 4.67 1.31 -3.85
N VAL A 6 3.53 1.92 -3.51
CA VAL A 6 2.97 3.05 -4.23
C VAL A 6 3.41 4.33 -3.54
N VAL A 7 4.09 5.21 -4.25
CA VAL A 7 4.53 6.51 -3.74
C VAL A 7 3.61 7.59 -4.31
N PHE A 8 2.93 8.31 -3.44
CA PHE A 8 1.98 9.34 -3.86
C PHE A 8 2.66 10.68 -4.16
N ASP A 9 2.15 11.36 -5.18
CA ASP A 9 2.76 12.58 -5.73
C ASP A 9 2.74 13.76 -4.75
N ASP A 10 1.63 13.94 -4.03
CA ASP A 10 1.40 15.16 -3.25
C ASP A 10 2.02 15.16 -1.84
N SER A 11 2.29 13.99 -1.29
CA SER A 11 2.76 13.89 0.09
C SER A 11 3.96 12.98 0.26
N TYR A 12 4.43 12.36 -0.80
CA TYR A 12 5.48 11.34 -0.78
C TYR A 12 5.20 10.20 0.20
N LYS A 13 3.94 10.02 0.58
CA LYS A 13 3.55 8.88 1.39
C LYS A 13 3.70 7.60 0.60
N CYS A 14 4.05 6.53 1.29
CA CYS A 14 4.23 5.22 0.68
C CYS A 14 3.23 4.24 1.26
N VAL A 15 2.65 3.42 0.39
CA VAL A 15 1.72 2.36 0.76
C VAL A 15 2.12 1.10 0.02
N ILE A 16 2.19 -0.03 0.71
CA ILE A 16 2.39 -1.31 0.05
C ILE A 16 1.03 -1.96 -0.18
N ALA A 17 0.79 -2.45 -1.38
CA ALA A 17 -0.50 -3.02 -1.75
C ALA A 17 -0.38 -3.94 -2.95
N ASP A 18 -1.41 -4.75 -3.17
CA ASP A 18 -1.60 -5.45 -4.42
C ASP A 18 -2.25 -4.46 -5.40
N VAL A 19 -1.53 -4.11 -6.45
CA VAL A 19 -1.91 -3.05 -7.38
C VAL A 19 -2.43 -3.67 -8.67
N GLU A 20 -3.63 -3.27 -9.09
CA GLU A 20 -4.23 -3.72 -10.35
C GLU A 20 -4.70 -2.53 -11.16
N GLU A 21 -4.59 -2.64 -12.49
CA GLU A 21 -5.19 -1.66 -13.38
C GLU A 21 -6.68 -1.93 -13.53
N VAL A 22 -7.48 -0.87 -13.54
CA VAL A 22 -8.93 -0.97 -13.78
C VAL A 22 -9.17 -0.66 -15.25
N TYR A 23 -9.55 -1.68 -16.00
CA TYR A 23 -9.82 -1.52 -17.43
C TYR A 23 -11.22 -0.94 -17.65
N GLY A 24 -11.34 -0.10 -18.68
CA GLY A 24 -12.61 0.50 -19.04
C GLY A 24 -12.99 1.73 -18.23
N ALA A 25 -12.09 2.23 -17.40
CA ALA A 25 -12.31 3.49 -16.69
C ALA A 25 -12.31 4.66 -17.68
N ASP A 26 -13.28 5.57 -17.54
CA ASP A 26 -13.33 6.78 -18.35
C ASP A 26 -12.23 7.77 -17.91
N ILE A 27 -11.93 8.73 -18.77
CA ILE A 27 -10.96 9.78 -18.46
C ILE A 27 -11.39 10.52 -17.21
N GLY A 28 -10.49 10.60 -16.22
CA GLY A 28 -10.77 11.26 -14.94
C GLY A 28 -11.31 10.34 -13.86
N GLU A 29 -11.66 9.11 -14.20
CA GLU A 29 -12.06 8.11 -13.21
C GLU A 29 -10.85 7.40 -12.62
N PRO A 30 -10.94 6.89 -11.37
CA PRO A 30 -9.86 6.10 -10.79
C PRO A 30 -9.56 4.86 -11.64
N ASP A 31 -8.31 4.73 -12.05
CA ASP A 31 -7.88 3.66 -12.96
C ASP A 31 -6.93 2.65 -12.32
N CYS A 32 -6.67 2.77 -11.02
CA CYS A 32 -5.87 1.82 -10.26
C CYS A 32 -6.63 1.34 -9.05
N GLN A 33 -6.59 0.05 -8.78
CA GLN A 33 -7.18 -0.54 -7.59
C GLN A 33 -6.08 -1.06 -6.67
N LEU A 34 -6.15 -0.67 -5.41
CA LEU A 34 -5.26 -1.16 -4.36
C LEU A 34 -6.04 -2.11 -3.47
N THR A 35 -5.52 -3.32 -3.32
CA THR A 35 -6.10 -4.33 -2.43
C THR A 35 -5.21 -4.47 -1.21
N ASP A 36 -5.81 -4.44 -0.03
CA ASP A 36 -5.14 -4.54 1.26
C ASP A 36 -3.97 -3.56 1.40
N PRO A 37 -4.16 -2.24 1.17
CA PRO A 37 -3.06 -1.29 1.32
C PRO A 37 -2.68 -1.10 2.79
N TYR A 38 -1.37 -1.13 3.06
CA TYR A 38 -0.79 -0.90 4.37
C TYR A 38 0.18 0.26 4.28
N GLU A 39 0.12 1.18 5.23
CA GLU A 39 1.07 2.28 5.28
C GLU A 39 2.24 1.95 6.20
N PHE A 40 3.37 2.63 5.97
CA PHE A 40 4.56 2.46 6.79
C PHE A 40 4.46 3.36 8.01
N ILE A 41 4.75 2.77 9.17
CA ILE A 41 4.77 3.50 10.44
C ILE A 41 6.17 4.09 10.61
N GLU A 42 6.24 5.38 10.95
CA GLU A 42 7.50 6.04 11.23
C GLU A 42 7.91 5.79 12.68
N PHE A 43 9.16 5.45 12.88
CA PHE A 43 9.75 5.23 14.20
C PHE A 43 11.01 6.04 14.35
N ASP A 44 11.32 6.46 15.57
CA ASP A 44 12.63 6.98 15.90
C ASP A 44 13.64 5.83 15.90
N ASP A 45 14.91 6.13 15.62
CA ASP A 45 15.95 5.11 15.54
C ASP A 45 16.02 4.21 16.77
N GLU A 46 15.72 4.76 17.94
CA GLU A 46 15.74 4.01 19.19
C GLU A 46 14.50 3.14 19.41
N GLU A 47 13.41 3.45 18.72
CA GLU A 47 12.12 2.77 18.87
C GLU A 47 11.80 1.82 17.73
N GLU A 48 12.67 1.74 16.73
CA GLU A 48 12.42 0.94 15.54
C GLU A 48 12.29 -0.54 15.90
N PRO A 49 11.15 -1.19 15.61
CA PRO A 49 10.97 -2.60 15.92
C PRO A 49 11.84 -3.49 15.04
N GLU A 50 12.29 -4.61 15.60
CA GLU A 50 13.05 -5.61 14.85
C GLU A 50 12.15 -6.39 13.89
N ASP A 51 10.88 -6.56 14.26
CA ASP A 51 9.91 -7.27 13.43
C ASP A 51 9.34 -6.31 12.39
N TYR A 52 9.55 -6.63 11.13
CA TYR A 52 9.05 -5.81 10.02
C TYR A 52 7.53 -5.72 9.96
N THR A 53 6.81 -6.72 10.48
CA THR A 53 5.34 -6.67 10.52
C THR A 53 4.83 -5.53 11.38
N GLU A 54 5.57 -5.15 12.41
CA GLU A 54 5.20 -4.04 13.29
C GLU A 54 5.41 -2.67 12.65
N ARG A 55 6.09 -2.62 11.50
CA ARG A 55 6.34 -1.38 10.76
C ARG A 55 5.20 -1.01 9.81
N LEU A 56 4.22 -1.89 9.66
CA LEU A 56 3.11 -1.71 8.74
C LEU A 56 1.80 -1.66 9.51
N LYS A 57 0.89 -0.80 9.07
CA LYS A 57 -0.46 -0.74 9.61
C LYS A 57 -1.46 -0.56 8.47
N PRO A 58 -2.73 -1.01 8.65
CA PRO A 58 -3.73 -0.79 7.61
C PRO A 58 -3.85 0.69 7.27
N TRP A 59 -3.95 1.01 5.98
CA TRP A 59 -4.12 2.40 5.56
C TRP A 59 -5.47 2.92 6.05
N GLU A 60 -5.49 4.11 6.67
CA GLU A 60 -6.68 4.66 7.33
C GLU A 60 -7.90 4.76 6.43
N VAL A 61 -7.69 4.96 5.14
CA VAL A 61 -8.78 5.02 4.15
C VAL A 61 -9.63 3.75 4.19
N LEU A 62 -9.03 2.62 4.54
CA LEU A 62 -9.73 1.34 4.59
C LEU A 62 -10.70 1.18 5.75
N ASN A 63 -10.62 2.04 6.78
CA ASN A 63 -11.52 1.94 7.93
C ASN A 63 -12.99 2.06 7.52
N LYS A 64 -13.25 2.62 6.35
CA LYS A 64 -14.60 2.81 5.82
C LYS A 64 -14.91 1.88 4.64
N SER A 65 -13.99 0.99 4.31
CA SER A 65 -14.16 0.04 3.21
C SER A 65 -14.66 -1.31 3.74
N VAL A 66 -15.54 -1.95 2.99
CA VAL A 66 -16.06 -3.28 3.37
C VAL A 66 -15.23 -4.42 2.81
N ASP A 67 -14.37 -4.16 1.84
CA ASP A 67 -13.64 -5.21 1.11
C ASP A 67 -12.11 -5.00 1.08
N ASN A 68 -11.60 -4.05 1.86
CA ASN A 68 -10.17 -3.72 1.92
C ASN A 68 -9.59 -3.32 0.57
N LYS A 69 -10.42 -2.69 -0.26
CA LYS A 69 -10.02 -2.22 -1.58
C LYS A 69 -10.32 -0.75 -1.74
N CYS A 70 -9.45 -0.06 -2.43
CA CYS A 70 -9.73 1.32 -2.83
C CYS A 70 -9.25 1.56 -4.25
N ARG A 71 -9.84 2.54 -4.91
CA ARG A 71 -9.43 2.93 -6.26
C ARG A 71 -8.85 4.33 -6.22
N ILE A 72 -7.75 4.51 -6.91
CA ILE A 72 -7.07 5.79 -6.99
C ILE A 72 -6.78 6.12 -8.45
N SER A 73 -6.62 7.40 -8.73
CA SER A 73 -6.21 7.84 -10.05
C SER A 73 -4.70 7.68 -10.20
N SER A 74 -4.26 7.14 -11.32
CA SER A 74 -2.83 7.00 -11.61
C SER A 74 -2.11 8.34 -11.61
N ASP A 75 -2.83 9.46 -11.83
CA ASP A 75 -2.27 10.80 -11.78
C ASP A 75 -1.70 11.16 -10.40
N LYS A 76 -2.17 10.49 -9.36
CA LYS A 76 -1.73 10.73 -7.98
C LYS A 76 -0.54 9.87 -7.59
N ILE A 77 -0.12 8.95 -8.44
CA ILE A 77 1.01 8.08 -8.18
C ILE A 77 2.26 8.68 -8.80
N LEU A 78 3.25 8.99 -7.97
CA LEU A 78 4.54 9.46 -8.45
C LEU A 78 5.32 8.31 -9.08
N THR A 79 5.39 7.17 -8.39
CA THR A 79 6.08 6.00 -8.88
C THR A 79 5.64 4.74 -8.15
N LEU A 80 5.92 3.60 -8.76
CA LEU A 80 5.76 2.28 -8.14
C LEU A 80 7.15 1.70 -7.92
N VAL A 81 7.37 1.17 -6.72
CA VAL A 81 8.68 0.63 -6.32
C VAL A 81 8.51 -0.84 -5.95
N GLU A 82 9.46 -1.66 -6.38
CA GLU A 82 9.50 -3.05 -5.95
C GLU A 82 9.86 -3.11 -4.46
N PRO A 83 9.07 -3.82 -3.64
CA PRO A 83 9.38 -3.89 -2.21
C PRO A 83 10.62 -4.73 -1.95
N GLU A 84 11.38 -4.33 -0.94
CA GLU A 84 12.49 -5.12 -0.45
C GLU A 84 11.96 -6.46 0.06
N ARG A 85 12.78 -7.50 -0.02
CA ARG A 85 12.38 -8.87 0.35
C ARG A 85 11.78 -8.97 1.75
N PHE A 86 12.41 -8.35 2.75
CA PHE A 86 11.92 -8.44 4.13
C PHE A 86 10.60 -7.72 4.33
N ILE A 87 10.42 -6.60 3.64
CA ILE A 87 9.15 -5.86 3.66
C ILE A 87 8.06 -6.67 2.98
N LEU A 88 8.36 -7.26 1.83
CA LEU A 88 7.42 -8.09 1.10
C LEU A 88 6.98 -9.31 1.92
N GLU A 89 7.92 -9.97 2.59
CA GLU A 89 7.60 -11.13 3.43
C GLU A 89 6.75 -10.73 4.63
N ALA A 90 7.04 -9.59 5.26
CA ALA A 90 6.25 -9.07 6.37
C ALA A 90 4.82 -8.77 5.92
N TYR A 91 4.65 -8.14 4.77
CA TYR A 91 3.34 -7.84 4.23
C TYR A 91 2.54 -9.12 3.97
N LYS A 92 3.17 -10.11 3.35
CA LYS A 92 2.50 -11.39 3.09
C LYS A 92 2.12 -12.11 4.38
N GLN A 93 2.96 -12.03 5.40
CA GLN A 93 2.69 -12.63 6.70
C GLN A 93 1.47 -11.99 7.36
N ILE A 94 1.36 -10.67 7.30
CA ILE A 94 0.21 -9.94 7.83
C ILE A 94 -1.07 -10.39 7.11
N LEU A 95 -1.02 -10.51 5.79
CA LEU A 95 -2.18 -10.91 4.99
C LEU A 95 -2.62 -12.34 5.26
N SER A 96 -1.71 -13.20 5.69
CA SER A 96 -2.05 -14.58 6.02
C SER A 96 -2.73 -14.73 7.38
N GLY A 97 -2.84 -13.65 8.12
CA GLY A 97 -3.54 -13.64 9.40
C GLY A 97 -2.68 -14.04 10.60
N GLU A 98 -1.38 -13.95 10.44
CA GLU A 98 -0.47 -14.28 11.54
C GLU A 98 0.10 -13.04 12.21
#